data_8d7034f21f137d5bbaedccf1852a06a9
#
_entry.id   8d7034f21f137d5bbaedccf1852a06a9
#
_cell.length_a   1.000
_cell.length_b   1.000
_cell.length_c   1.000
_cell.angle_alpha   90.00
_cell.angle_beta   90.00
_cell.angle_gamma   90.00
#
_symmetry.space_group_name_H-M   'P 1'
#
loop_
_entity.id
_entity.type
_entity.pdbx_description
1 polymer ?
#
loop_
_entity_poly.entity_id
_entity_poly.type
_entity_poly.pdbx_seq_one_letter_code
_entity_poly.pdbx_strand_id
1 'polypeptide(L)'
;MDKSPVIINDKPMIGISACCMGCPVRYNARSYDMLKHIGREKGDFRWVPVCPECLAGLGVMRDPIHIAGENGTAVWQGTAKVKSRGGRDVTDQMIAGAKAAEDNLKRAGVKAFVYMDGSPSCGVYRTTLRKQSRGRPPGVFGSLLDQGGYFLIPALDLQSPVKWWDWRRRLLAYLWLQDVLLSSRKDVYDVWYRLKFICQEIDDHWARQNGRMLANLDKQAGTEVFEQFRRETANLLRKPSTTPKIKGSLLKNYAHYRKKTGQTVPDIQAPDARRNVTSMARELMIMERASAEAGYFVGTAPVLYSGKLPKQAEKKIDLIEKAAKRDQLNAADSDPEDHVVL
;
A
#
# COMPACT_ATOMS: atom_id res chain seq x y z
N MET A 1 -17.80 -15.72 10.06
CA MET A 1 -16.76 -14.91 9.41
C MET A 1 -15.41 -15.57 9.63
N ASP A 2 -14.70 -15.84 8.58
CA ASP A 2 -13.36 -16.41 8.60
C ASP A 2 -12.37 -15.45 9.28
N LYS A 3 -11.59 -15.96 10.23
CA LYS A 3 -10.61 -15.20 11.03
C LYS A 3 -9.18 -15.36 10.52
N SER A 4 -9.00 -16.14 9.45
CA SER A 4 -7.68 -16.35 8.85
C SER A 4 -7.18 -15.07 8.16
N PRO A 5 -5.87 -14.83 8.09
CA PRO A 5 -5.32 -13.76 7.28
C PRO A 5 -5.64 -14.00 5.81
N VAL A 6 -5.83 -12.92 5.07
CA VAL A 6 -5.83 -12.99 3.61
C VAL A 6 -4.40 -13.21 3.12
N ILE A 7 -4.20 -14.18 2.24
CA ILE A 7 -2.88 -14.51 1.70
C ILE A 7 -2.80 -14.08 0.25
N ILE A 8 -1.85 -13.23 -0.08
CA ILE A 8 -1.46 -12.93 -1.46
C ILE A 8 -0.36 -13.92 -1.83
N ASN A 9 -0.62 -14.77 -2.83
CA ASN A 9 0.32 -15.81 -3.28
C ASN A 9 1.29 -15.30 -4.34
N ASP A 10 0.84 -14.42 -5.23
CA ASP A 10 1.68 -13.83 -6.26
C ASP A 10 2.49 -12.65 -5.72
N LYS A 11 3.76 -12.54 -6.17
CA LYS A 11 4.59 -11.39 -5.83
C LYS A 11 3.97 -10.11 -6.40
N PRO A 12 3.58 -9.15 -5.54
CA PRO A 12 3.03 -7.89 -6.02
C PRO A 12 4.03 -7.12 -6.90
N MET A 13 3.53 -6.50 -7.98
CA MET A 13 4.32 -5.60 -8.80
C MET A 13 4.28 -4.18 -8.25
N ILE A 14 5.46 -3.59 -8.05
CA ILE A 14 5.63 -2.23 -7.56
C ILE A 14 6.50 -1.45 -8.53
N GLY A 15 5.99 -0.31 -8.98
CA GLY A 15 6.78 0.66 -9.72
C GLY A 15 7.79 1.36 -8.79
N ILE A 16 8.92 1.76 -9.34
CA ILE A 16 9.94 2.48 -8.59
C ILE A 16 10.64 3.50 -9.47
N SER A 17 10.91 4.69 -8.93
CA SER A 17 11.82 5.61 -9.60
C SER A 17 13.16 4.91 -9.86
N ALA A 18 13.55 4.76 -11.12
CA ALA A 18 14.72 3.96 -11.51
C ALA A 18 15.99 4.34 -10.75
N CYS A 19 16.17 5.63 -10.44
CA CYS A 19 17.28 6.10 -9.61
C CYS A 19 17.24 5.56 -8.16
N CYS A 20 16.07 5.19 -7.64
CA CYS A 20 15.92 4.57 -6.31
C CYS A 20 16.22 3.07 -6.30
N MET A 21 16.23 2.44 -7.47
CA MET A 21 16.61 1.05 -7.66
C MET A 21 18.13 0.86 -7.91
N GLY A 22 18.88 1.97 -7.97
CA GLY A 22 20.32 1.93 -8.25
C GLY A 22 20.70 2.27 -9.70
N CYS A 23 19.73 2.58 -10.60
CA CYS A 23 20.04 2.97 -11.96
C CYS A 23 20.63 4.40 -12.00
N PRO A 24 21.76 4.64 -12.70
CA PRO A 24 22.44 5.94 -12.73
C PRO A 24 21.76 6.91 -13.70
N VAL A 25 20.46 7.14 -13.54
CA VAL A 25 19.60 7.92 -14.46
C VAL A 25 19.26 9.32 -13.96
N ARG A 26 19.87 9.78 -12.89
CA ARG A 26 19.68 11.17 -12.41
C ARG A 26 20.40 12.17 -13.34
N TYR A 27 20.04 13.45 -13.19
CA TYR A 27 20.66 14.54 -13.97
C TYR A 27 22.21 14.56 -13.91
N ASN A 28 22.79 14.04 -12.84
CA ASN A 28 24.25 13.96 -12.58
C ASN A 28 24.81 12.53 -12.70
N ALA A 29 24.11 11.65 -13.42
CA ALA A 29 24.45 10.22 -13.57
C ALA A 29 24.65 9.45 -12.23
N ARG A 30 24.05 9.94 -11.14
CA ARG A 30 24.06 9.23 -9.84
C ARG A 30 22.78 8.43 -9.63
N SER A 31 22.83 7.54 -8.66
CA SER A 31 21.70 6.71 -8.23
C SER A 31 21.65 6.61 -6.72
N TYR A 32 20.56 6.06 -6.21
CA TYR A 32 20.40 5.64 -4.82
C TYR A 32 19.87 4.20 -4.83
N ASP A 33 20.57 3.27 -4.20
CA ASP A 33 19.98 1.94 -3.96
C ASP A 33 19.17 1.98 -2.67
N MET A 34 17.90 2.38 -2.79
CA MET A 34 16.99 2.47 -1.66
C MET A 34 16.50 1.08 -1.21
N LEU A 35 16.49 0.10 -2.11
CA LEU A 35 16.04 -1.26 -1.82
C LEU A 35 16.99 -2.01 -0.87
N LYS A 36 18.23 -1.59 -0.74
CA LYS A 36 19.16 -2.17 0.25
C LYS A 36 18.65 -2.04 1.69
N HIS A 37 17.88 -0.99 2.00
CA HIS A 37 17.39 -0.73 3.34
C HIS A 37 16.30 -1.69 3.79
N ILE A 38 15.58 -2.31 2.87
CA ILE A 38 14.55 -3.32 3.16
C ILE A 38 15.10 -4.76 3.09
N GLY A 39 16.38 -4.92 2.86
CA GLY A 39 17.11 -6.19 2.94
C GLY A 39 16.50 -7.29 2.08
N ARG A 40 16.20 -8.45 2.71
CA ARG A 40 15.62 -9.61 2.02
C ARG A 40 14.19 -9.37 1.54
N GLU A 41 13.46 -8.44 2.15
CA GLU A 41 12.05 -8.13 1.79
C GLU A 41 11.91 -7.58 0.37
N LYS A 42 12.99 -7.05 -0.22
CA LYS A 42 12.99 -6.66 -1.64
C LYS A 42 12.61 -7.80 -2.58
N GLY A 43 12.91 -9.05 -2.19
CA GLY A 43 12.58 -10.26 -2.96
C GLY A 43 11.10 -10.67 -2.89
N ASP A 44 10.29 -10.05 -2.01
CA ASP A 44 8.86 -10.32 -1.88
C ASP A 44 8.04 -9.62 -2.99
N PHE A 45 8.67 -8.74 -3.75
CA PHE A 45 8.04 -7.91 -4.77
C PHE A 45 8.73 -8.05 -6.13
N ARG A 46 8.00 -7.75 -7.20
CA ARG A 46 8.55 -7.52 -8.53
C ARG A 46 8.64 -6.02 -8.77
N TRP A 47 9.85 -5.54 -9.07
CA TRP A 47 10.11 -4.11 -9.21
C TRP A 47 10.10 -3.70 -10.68
N VAL A 48 9.35 -2.63 -11.00
CA VAL A 48 9.25 -2.04 -12.35
C VAL A 48 9.87 -0.65 -12.32
N PRO A 49 11.14 -0.51 -12.71
CA PRO A 49 11.82 0.79 -12.70
C PRO A 49 11.37 1.67 -13.88
N VAL A 50 11.05 2.93 -13.60
CA VAL A 50 10.79 3.95 -14.64
C VAL A 50 11.49 5.26 -14.27
N CYS A 51 11.90 6.00 -15.31
CA CYS A 51 12.40 7.36 -15.15
C CYS A 51 11.69 8.27 -16.17
N PRO A 52 10.72 9.09 -15.74
CA PRO A 52 9.97 9.96 -16.65
C PRO A 52 10.86 10.99 -17.34
N GLU A 53 11.95 11.43 -16.71
CA GLU A 53 12.88 12.39 -17.32
C GLU A 53 13.71 11.74 -18.44
N CYS A 54 14.07 10.45 -18.34
CA CYS A 54 14.71 9.72 -19.44
C CYS A 54 13.71 9.45 -20.57
N LEU A 55 12.48 9.07 -20.24
CA LEU A 55 11.41 8.85 -21.21
C LEU A 55 10.97 10.15 -21.91
N ALA A 56 11.20 11.31 -21.28
CA ALA A 56 11.04 12.63 -21.87
C ALA A 56 12.15 12.99 -22.90
N GLY A 57 13.12 12.09 -23.14
CA GLY A 57 14.25 12.37 -24.02
C GLY A 57 15.27 13.37 -23.47
N LEU A 58 15.23 13.66 -22.16
CA LEU A 58 16.18 14.62 -21.56
C LEU A 58 17.60 14.03 -21.38
N GLY A 59 17.74 12.71 -21.53
CA GLY A 59 19.02 12.00 -21.40
C GLY A 59 19.52 11.84 -19.97
N VAL A 60 20.76 11.33 -19.85
CA VAL A 60 21.51 11.25 -18.61
C VAL A 60 22.66 12.26 -18.68
N MET A 61 23.09 12.80 -17.52
CA MET A 61 23.95 14.00 -17.45
C MET A 61 23.30 15.23 -18.12
N ARG A 62 22.08 15.51 -17.69
CA ARG A 62 21.26 16.62 -18.18
C ARG A 62 21.25 17.78 -17.18
N ASP A 63 20.84 18.93 -17.67
CA ASP A 63 20.52 20.05 -16.78
C ASP A 63 19.41 19.68 -15.80
N PRO A 64 19.56 20.00 -14.50
CA PRO A 64 18.46 19.87 -13.56
C PRO A 64 17.25 20.65 -14.01
N ILE A 65 16.08 20.04 -13.88
CA ILE A 65 14.79 20.70 -14.16
C ILE A 65 14.15 21.21 -12.87
N HIS A 66 13.24 22.16 -13.01
CA HIS A 66 12.40 22.68 -11.95
C HIS A 66 11.03 23.10 -12.50
N ILE A 67 10.04 23.15 -11.65
CA ILE A 67 8.71 23.66 -12.00
C ILE A 67 8.73 25.18 -11.81
N ALA A 68 8.48 25.91 -12.89
CA ALA A 68 8.29 27.36 -12.90
C ALA A 68 6.78 27.64 -12.82
N GLY A 69 6.31 27.90 -11.62
CA GLY A 69 4.90 28.03 -11.25
C GLY A 69 4.59 27.27 -9.97
N GLU A 70 3.35 26.87 -9.79
CA GLU A 70 2.90 26.31 -8.52
C GLU A 70 3.42 24.88 -8.29
N ASN A 71 2.99 23.92 -9.11
CA ASN A 71 3.31 22.51 -8.93
C ASN A 71 3.07 21.67 -10.21
N GLY A 72 3.25 20.35 -10.13
CA GLY A 72 3.02 19.44 -11.25
C GLY A 72 1.57 19.38 -11.71
N THR A 73 0.61 19.60 -10.84
CA THR A 73 -0.82 19.68 -11.22
C THR A 73 -1.07 20.91 -12.09
N ALA A 74 -0.48 22.05 -11.74
CA ALA A 74 -0.55 23.28 -12.53
C ALA A 74 0.14 23.13 -13.91
N VAL A 75 1.17 22.26 -14.02
CA VAL A 75 1.77 21.92 -15.32
C VAL A 75 0.75 21.18 -16.20
N TRP A 76 0.01 20.22 -15.66
CA TRP A 76 -1.05 19.51 -16.39
C TRP A 76 -2.21 20.43 -16.82
N GLN A 77 -2.48 21.47 -16.03
CA GLN A 77 -3.49 22.49 -16.32
C GLN A 77 -3.01 23.60 -17.30
N GLY A 78 -1.72 23.57 -17.68
CA GLY A 78 -1.13 24.59 -18.57
C GLY A 78 -0.81 25.93 -17.87
N THR A 79 -0.93 26.02 -16.55
CA THR A 79 -0.69 27.25 -15.75
C THR A 79 0.72 27.33 -15.17
N ALA A 80 1.51 26.25 -15.27
CA ALA A 80 2.92 26.22 -14.89
C ALA A 80 3.76 25.53 -15.98
N LYS A 81 5.08 25.77 -15.96
CA LYS A 81 6.02 25.21 -16.93
C LYS A 81 7.12 24.42 -16.24
N VAL A 82 7.73 23.49 -16.98
CA VAL A 82 8.96 22.82 -16.56
C VAL A 82 10.12 23.43 -17.31
N LYS A 83 11.12 23.93 -16.57
CA LYS A 83 12.31 24.56 -17.17
C LYS A 83 13.59 23.86 -16.71
N SER A 84 14.57 23.77 -17.60
CA SER A 84 15.93 23.40 -17.22
C SER A 84 16.61 24.53 -16.45
N ARG A 85 17.75 24.25 -15.81
CA ARG A 85 18.57 25.29 -15.16
C ARG A 85 18.97 26.40 -16.13
N GLY A 86 19.27 26.05 -17.37
CA GLY A 86 19.61 27.01 -18.45
C GLY A 86 18.40 27.78 -19.02
N GLY A 87 17.19 27.60 -18.43
CA GLY A 87 15.98 28.34 -18.83
C GLY A 87 15.19 27.74 -19.99
N ARG A 88 15.66 26.65 -20.63
CA ARG A 88 14.94 25.98 -21.72
C ARG A 88 13.61 25.42 -21.20
N ASP A 89 12.53 25.71 -21.91
CA ASP A 89 11.21 25.10 -21.66
C ASP A 89 11.23 23.63 -22.15
N VAL A 90 10.92 22.71 -21.23
CA VAL A 90 10.87 21.26 -21.48
C VAL A 90 9.52 20.69 -21.05
N THR A 91 8.49 21.54 -20.97
CA THR A 91 7.16 21.18 -20.47
C THR A 91 6.55 20.02 -21.25
N ASP A 92 6.46 20.15 -22.57
CA ASP A 92 5.83 19.14 -23.43
C ASP A 92 6.59 17.80 -23.39
N GLN A 93 7.93 17.87 -23.41
CA GLN A 93 8.77 16.69 -23.25
C GLN A 93 8.50 15.97 -21.91
N MET A 94 8.39 16.75 -20.84
CA MET A 94 8.16 16.21 -19.50
C MET A 94 6.76 15.59 -19.35
N ILE A 95 5.74 16.21 -19.95
CA ILE A 95 4.37 15.67 -20.02
C ILE A 95 4.37 14.35 -20.81
N ALA A 96 5.00 14.32 -21.98
CA ALA A 96 5.09 13.10 -22.79
C ALA A 96 5.83 11.98 -22.05
N GLY A 97 6.97 12.29 -21.42
CA GLY A 97 7.73 11.33 -20.63
C GLY A 97 6.97 10.81 -19.41
N ALA A 98 6.17 11.65 -18.74
CA ALA A 98 5.33 11.24 -17.62
C ALA A 98 4.20 10.30 -18.08
N LYS A 99 3.53 10.59 -19.22
CA LYS A 99 2.53 9.70 -19.81
C LYS A 99 3.14 8.35 -20.20
N ALA A 100 4.27 8.35 -20.91
CA ALA A 100 4.96 7.11 -21.29
C ALA A 100 5.37 6.27 -20.06
N ALA A 101 5.80 6.92 -18.97
CA ALA A 101 6.11 6.24 -17.71
C ALA A 101 4.86 5.59 -17.10
N GLU A 102 3.73 6.30 -17.05
CA GLU A 102 2.46 5.77 -16.54
C GLU A 102 1.95 4.61 -17.40
N ASP A 103 2.01 4.73 -18.72
CA ASP A 103 1.60 3.67 -19.65
C ASP A 103 2.42 2.39 -19.46
N ASN A 104 3.71 2.51 -19.17
CA ASN A 104 4.55 1.36 -18.83
C ASN A 104 4.09 0.70 -17.52
N LEU A 105 3.75 1.49 -16.50
CA LEU A 105 3.24 0.97 -15.22
C LEU A 105 1.87 0.31 -15.41
N LYS A 106 0.96 0.92 -16.18
CA LYS A 106 -0.38 0.36 -16.47
C LYS A 106 -0.28 -0.98 -17.20
N ARG A 107 0.56 -1.07 -18.25
CA ARG A 107 0.79 -2.32 -18.99
C ARG A 107 1.38 -3.42 -18.14
N ALA A 108 2.21 -3.08 -17.15
CA ALA A 108 2.75 -4.01 -16.17
C ALA A 108 1.77 -4.35 -15.02
N GLY A 109 0.55 -3.78 -15.00
CA GLY A 109 -0.42 -4.01 -13.92
C GLY A 109 -0.02 -3.40 -12.58
N VAL A 110 0.86 -2.40 -12.58
CA VAL A 110 1.37 -1.75 -11.36
C VAL A 110 0.32 -0.81 -10.78
N LYS A 111 0.00 -0.97 -9.48
CA LYS A 111 -0.93 -0.13 -8.73
C LYS A 111 -0.25 0.66 -7.59
N ALA A 112 1.04 0.46 -7.38
CA ALA A 112 1.82 1.11 -6.33
C ALA A 112 3.17 1.60 -6.86
N PHE A 113 3.69 2.71 -6.31
CA PHE A 113 4.93 3.31 -6.80
C PHE A 113 5.79 3.87 -5.66
N VAL A 114 7.08 3.50 -5.66
CA VAL A 114 8.10 4.10 -4.79
C VAL A 114 8.74 5.27 -5.52
N TYR A 115 8.47 6.49 -5.04
CA TYR A 115 8.93 7.70 -5.69
C TYR A 115 10.14 8.34 -5.01
N MET A 116 10.97 9.03 -5.81
CA MET A 116 12.07 9.83 -5.30
C MET A 116 11.56 11.14 -4.71
N ASP A 117 11.74 11.30 -3.41
CA ASP A 117 11.49 12.57 -2.72
C ASP A 117 12.35 13.71 -3.28
N GLY A 118 11.78 14.88 -3.34
CA GLY A 118 12.46 16.09 -3.79
C GLY A 118 12.66 16.19 -5.31
N SER A 119 12.13 15.24 -6.08
CA SER A 119 12.17 15.30 -7.55
C SER A 119 11.05 16.18 -8.08
N PRO A 120 11.32 17.12 -9.01
CA PRO A 120 10.30 17.91 -9.69
C PRO A 120 9.45 17.08 -10.66
N SER A 121 9.89 15.88 -11.01
CA SER A 121 9.12 14.92 -11.80
C SER A 121 8.40 13.92 -10.91
N CYS A 122 9.10 13.12 -10.09
CA CYS A 122 8.53 12.01 -9.32
C CYS A 122 8.01 12.39 -7.93
N GLY A 123 8.43 13.52 -7.34
CA GLY A 123 8.08 13.89 -5.97
C GLY A 123 6.56 14.04 -5.78
N VAL A 124 6.05 13.62 -4.61
CA VAL A 124 4.61 13.71 -4.28
C VAL A 124 4.37 14.69 -3.15
N TYR A 125 5.05 14.51 -2.00
CA TYR A 125 4.87 15.41 -0.85
C TYR A 125 5.84 16.58 -0.85
N ARG A 126 6.93 16.51 -1.60
CA ARG A 126 7.87 17.62 -1.81
C ARG A 126 8.64 17.44 -3.11
N THR A 127 9.05 18.56 -3.70
CA THR A 127 9.79 18.63 -4.98
C THR A 127 11.24 19.09 -4.78
N THR A 128 11.71 19.23 -3.54
CA THR A 128 13.11 19.50 -3.22
C THR A 128 13.51 18.93 -1.87
N LEU A 129 14.75 18.46 -1.76
CA LEU A 129 15.37 18.00 -0.51
C LEU A 129 16.07 19.16 0.24
N ARG A 130 16.23 20.31 -0.39
CA ARG A 130 16.89 21.48 0.20
C ARG A 130 15.88 22.36 0.95
N LYS A 131 16.36 23.14 1.94
CA LYS A 131 15.53 24.07 2.71
C LYS A 131 14.90 25.16 1.82
N GLN A 132 15.60 25.58 0.76
CA GLN A 132 15.06 26.52 -0.23
C GLN A 132 14.26 25.73 -1.25
N SER A 133 12.94 25.86 -1.21
CA SER A 133 12.05 25.18 -2.14
C SER A 133 12.02 25.91 -3.49
N ARG A 134 12.37 25.20 -4.56
CA ARG A 134 12.06 25.61 -5.91
C ARG A 134 10.92 24.72 -6.42
N GLY A 135 9.73 25.27 -6.42
CA GLY A 135 8.49 24.56 -6.74
C GLY A 135 7.88 23.85 -5.53
N ARG A 136 6.59 23.64 -5.59
CA ARG A 136 5.78 22.94 -4.57
C ARG A 136 5.46 21.51 -5.06
N PRO A 137 5.19 20.56 -4.15
CA PRO A 137 4.68 19.26 -4.53
C PRO A 137 3.23 19.36 -5.03
N PRO A 138 2.77 18.40 -5.86
CA PRO A 138 3.56 17.31 -6.41
C PRO A 138 4.41 17.71 -7.62
N GLY A 139 5.35 16.85 -8.01
CA GLY A 139 6.03 16.89 -9.30
C GLY A 139 5.10 16.47 -10.46
N VAL A 140 5.54 16.63 -11.71
CA VAL A 140 4.69 16.37 -12.89
C VAL A 140 4.19 14.93 -12.93
N PHE A 141 5.08 13.95 -12.83
CA PHE A 141 4.72 12.53 -12.82
C PHE A 141 4.06 12.13 -11.49
N GLY A 142 4.54 12.69 -10.37
CA GLY A 142 3.92 12.46 -9.05
C GLY A 142 2.45 12.87 -9.01
N SER A 143 2.09 14.00 -9.63
CA SER A 143 0.70 14.46 -9.77
C SER A 143 -0.16 13.49 -10.57
N LEU A 144 0.37 12.99 -11.70
CA LEU A 144 -0.33 12.01 -12.54
C LEU A 144 -0.64 10.72 -11.77
N LEU A 145 0.34 10.19 -11.06
CA LEU A 145 0.17 8.97 -10.26
C LEU A 145 -0.80 9.18 -9.08
N ASP A 146 -0.75 10.34 -8.42
CA ASP A 146 -1.65 10.64 -7.30
C ASP A 146 -3.11 10.74 -7.75
N GLN A 147 -3.36 11.44 -8.85
CA GLN A 147 -4.68 11.53 -9.49
C GLN A 147 -5.16 10.18 -10.03
N GLY A 148 -4.25 9.35 -10.54
CA GLY A 148 -4.51 7.98 -10.98
C GLY A 148 -4.77 6.99 -9.83
N GLY A 149 -4.76 7.44 -8.58
CA GLY A 149 -5.08 6.61 -7.41
C GLY A 149 -3.98 5.63 -7.01
N TYR A 150 -2.75 5.73 -7.53
CA TYR A 150 -1.65 4.85 -7.15
C TYR A 150 -1.35 4.90 -5.65
N PHE A 151 -0.93 3.77 -5.09
CA PHE A 151 -0.40 3.72 -3.72
C PHE A 151 1.06 4.21 -3.73
N LEU A 152 1.31 5.38 -3.15
CA LEU A 152 2.56 6.12 -3.30
C LEU A 152 3.42 6.04 -2.04
N ILE A 153 4.65 5.53 -2.18
CA ILE A 153 5.59 5.31 -1.07
C ILE A 153 6.80 6.22 -1.24
N PRO A 154 7.10 7.11 -0.26
CA PRO A 154 8.33 7.89 -0.28
C PRO A 154 9.56 6.98 -0.15
N ALA A 155 10.51 7.08 -1.08
CA ALA A 155 11.70 6.23 -1.05
C ALA A 155 12.52 6.40 0.25
N LEU A 156 12.54 7.59 0.84
CA LEU A 156 13.22 7.83 2.10
C LEU A 156 12.63 7.06 3.29
N ASP A 157 11.35 6.69 3.23
CA ASP A 157 10.71 5.92 4.29
C ASP A 157 11.17 4.45 4.33
N LEU A 158 11.76 3.93 3.25
CA LEU A 158 12.36 2.61 3.21
C LEU A 158 13.57 2.48 4.18
N GLN A 159 14.17 3.60 4.57
CA GLN A 159 15.29 3.62 5.52
C GLN A 159 14.86 3.35 6.97
N SER A 160 13.56 3.47 7.26
CA SER A 160 13.03 3.23 8.60
C SER A 160 12.27 1.90 8.64
N PRO A 161 12.73 0.89 9.41
CA PRO A 161 12.07 -0.41 9.48
C PRO A 161 10.60 -0.35 9.89
N VAL A 162 10.23 0.55 10.83
CA VAL A 162 8.83 0.74 11.26
C VAL A 162 7.99 1.36 10.16
N LYS A 163 8.51 2.39 9.47
CA LYS A 163 7.78 3.00 8.35
C LYS A 163 7.61 2.02 7.19
N TRP A 164 8.66 1.25 6.86
CA TRP A 164 8.56 0.22 5.84
C TRP A 164 7.52 -0.84 6.23
N TRP A 165 7.52 -1.33 7.48
CA TRP A 165 6.50 -2.25 7.95
C TRP A 165 5.09 -1.67 7.79
N ASP A 166 4.90 -0.39 8.16
CA ASP A 166 3.61 0.30 8.00
C ASP A 166 3.20 0.45 6.53
N TRP A 167 4.13 0.84 5.66
CA TRP A 167 3.86 0.94 4.22
C TRP A 167 3.51 -0.43 3.62
N ARG A 168 4.26 -1.47 3.96
CA ARG A 168 4.05 -2.83 3.46
C ARG A 168 2.67 -3.38 3.82
N ARG A 169 2.26 -3.35 5.09
CA ARG A 169 0.95 -3.88 5.51
C ARG A 169 -0.22 -3.15 4.86
N ARG A 170 -0.13 -1.81 4.71
CA ARG A 170 -1.15 -1.00 4.04
C ARG A 170 -1.17 -1.25 2.53
N LEU A 171 -0.01 -1.41 1.92
CA LEU A 171 0.15 -1.78 0.52
C LEU A 171 -0.53 -3.12 0.21
N LEU A 172 -0.25 -4.15 1.00
CA LEU A 172 -0.87 -5.46 0.81
C LEU A 172 -2.39 -5.40 0.98
N ALA A 173 -2.88 -4.68 2.00
CA ALA A 173 -4.30 -4.45 2.20
C ALA A 173 -4.94 -3.66 1.03
N TYR A 174 -4.25 -2.64 0.51
CA TYR A 174 -4.67 -1.85 -0.63
C TYR A 174 -4.76 -2.71 -1.91
N LEU A 175 -3.73 -3.49 -2.22
CA LEU A 175 -3.70 -4.35 -3.40
C LEU A 175 -4.82 -5.40 -3.35
N TRP A 176 -4.98 -6.07 -2.22
CA TRP A 176 -6.09 -6.99 -2.02
C TRP A 176 -7.46 -6.32 -2.21
N LEU A 177 -7.66 -5.13 -1.64
CA LEU A 177 -8.91 -4.37 -1.78
C LEU A 177 -9.21 -4.00 -3.24
N GLN A 178 -8.18 -3.77 -4.07
CA GLN A 178 -8.38 -3.48 -5.49
C GLN A 178 -8.85 -4.70 -6.29
N ASP A 179 -8.51 -5.91 -5.84
CA ASP A 179 -8.77 -7.14 -6.58
C ASP A 179 -9.99 -7.91 -6.05
N VAL A 180 -10.45 -7.64 -4.81
CA VAL A 180 -11.60 -8.31 -4.23
C VAL A 180 -12.90 -7.93 -4.96
N LEU A 181 -13.72 -8.92 -5.29
CA LEU A 181 -15.03 -8.66 -5.86
C LEU A 181 -16.00 -8.15 -4.78
N LEU A 182 -16.67 -7.03 -5.05
CA LEU A 182 -17.73 -6.47 -4.22
C LEU A 182 -19.05 -6.52 -4.98
N SER A 183 -19.71 -7.65 -4.94
CA SER A 183 -20.98 -7.90 -5.65
C SER A 183 -22.20 -7.84 -4.73
N SER A 184 -21.98 -7.95 -3.43
CA SER A 184 -23.04 -8.00 -2.43
C SER A 184 -22.70 -7.21 -1.17
N ARG A 185 -23.73 -6.89 -0.39
CA ARG A 185 -23.58 -6.33 0.95
C ARG A 185 -22.70 -7.21 1.86
N LYS A 186 -22.80 -8.53 1.72
CA LYS A 186 -21.97 -9.49 2.47
C LYS A 186 -20.49 -9.29 2.17
N ASP A 187 -20.12 -9.12 0.90
CA ASP A 187 -18.72 -8.91 0.50
C ASP A 187 -18.15 -7.64 1.13
N VAL A 188 -18.93 -6.55 1.14
CA VAL A 188 -18.55 -5.28 1.79
C VAL A 188 -18.33 -5.47 3.29
N TYR A 189 -19.22 -6.23 3.98
CA TYR A 189 -19.04 -6.54 5.39
C TYR A 189 -17.82 -7.41 5.66
N ASP A 190 -17.55 -8.38 4.82
CA ASP A 190 -16.38 -9.26 4.95
C ASP A 190 -15.07 -8.47 4.77
N VAL A 191 -15.03 -7.56 3.80
CA VAL A 191 -13.89 -6.64 3.62
C VAL A 191 -13.77 -5.70 4.82
N TRP A 192 -14.87 -5.08 5.27
CA TRP A 192 -14.85 -4.20 6.43
C TRP A 192 -14.40 -4.90 7.70
N TYR A 193 -14.87 -6.11 7.95
CA TYR A 193 -14.46 -6.91 9.11
C TYR A 193 -12.94 -7.08 9.17
N ARG A 194 -12.27 -7.26 8.03
CA ARG A 194 -10.82 -7.40 7.94
C ARG A 194 -10.09 -6.07 8.08
N LEU A 195 -10.59 -5.00 7.44
CA LEU A 195 -9.89 -3.72 7.36
C LEU A 195 -10.21 -2.74 8.50
N LYS A 196 -11.27 -2.94 9.27
CA LYS A 196 -11.74 -1.97 10.27
C LYS A 196 -10.66 -1.53 11.27
N PHE A 197 -9.80 -2.42 11.73
CA PHE A 197 -8.80 -2.08 12.75
C PHE A 197 -7.61 -1.30 12.19
N ILE A 198 -7.17 -1.59 10.97
CA ILE A 198 -6.16 -0.76 10.30
C ILE A 198 -6.74 0.61 9.96
N CYS A 199 -8.00 0.68 9.53
CA CYS A 199 -8.71 1.94 9.30
C CYS A 199 -8.85 2.76 10.58
N GLN A 200 -9.23 2.13 11.71
CA GLN A 200 -9.33 2.79 13.02
C GLN A 200 -7.98 3.31 13.51
N GLU A 201 -6.89 2.62 13.24
CA GLU A 201 -5.56 3.09 13.59
C GLU A 201 -5.20 4.36 12.80
N ILE A 202 -5.50 4.38 11.50
CA ILE A 202 -5.18 5.52 10.63
C ILE A 202 -6.09 6.71 10.96
N ASP A 203 -7.41 6.50 10.98
CA ASP A 203 -8.43 7.52 11.26
C ASP A 203 -9.64 6.89 11.97
N ASP A 204 -9.68 6.98 13.31
CA ASP A 204 -10.73 6.39 14.13
C ASP A 204 -12.09 7.04 13.87
N HIS A 205 -12.13 8.36 13.61
CA HIS A 205 -13.38 9.08 13.36
C HIS A 205 -14.02 8.59 12.05
N TRP A 206 -13.26 8.58 10.96
CA TRP A 206 -13.72 8.07 9.66
C TRP A 206 -14.17 6.62 9.78
N ALA A 207 -13.38 5.77 10.44
CA ALA A 207 -13.69 4.35 10.58
C ALA A 207 -14.99 4.11 11.36
N ARG A 208 -15.28 4.90 12.40
CA ARG A 208 -16.56 4.82 13.14
C ARG A 208 -17.73 5.29 12.30
N GLN A 209 -17.59 6.38 11.54
CA GLN A 209 -18.62 6.86 10.63
C GLN A 209 -18.94 5.81 9.56
N ASN A 210 -17.89 5.28 8.91
CA ASN A 210 -18.04 4.24 7.90
C ASN A 210 -18.68 2.96 8.46
N GLY A 211 -18.28 2.54 9.68
CA GLY A 211 -18.91 1.40 10.35
C GLY A 211 -20.40 1.60 10.62
N ARG A 212 -20.83 2.81 11.01
CA ARG A 212 -22.27 3.14 11.19
C ARG A 212 -23.00 3.16 9.86
N MET A 213 -22.43 3.75 8.82
CA MET A 213 -23.01 3.75 7.47
C MET A 213 -23.22 2.33 6.99
N LEU A 214 -22.22 1.47 7.11
CA LEU A 214 -22.34 0.06 6.73
C LEU A 214 -23.38 -0.67 7.56
N ALA A 215 -23.48 -0.45 8.88
CA ALA A 215 -24.50 -1.09 9.72
C ALA A 215 -25.93 -0.78 9.27
N ASN A 216 -26.13 0.40 8.68
CA ASN A 216 -27.43 0.87 8.15
C ASN A 216 -27.52 0.72 6.62
N LEU A 217 -26.61 -0.03 5.98
CA LEU A 217 -26.60 -0.21 4.54
C LEU A 217 -27.87 -0.92 4.08
N ASP A 218 -28.56 -0.32 3.10
CA ASP A 218 -29.77 -0.89 2.52
C ASP A 218 -29.49 -2.28 1.93
N LYS A 219 -30.48 -3.18 2.04
CA LYS A 219 -30.40 -4.51 1.43
C LYS A 219 -30.33 -4.45 -0.10
N GLN A 220 -30.90 -3.39 -0.70
CA GLN A 220 -30.91 -3.13 -2.13
C GLN A 220 -29.79 -2.19 -2.59
N ALA A 221 -28.81 -1.88 -1.71
CA ALA A 221 -27.67 -1.03 -2.07
C ALA A 221 -26.95 -1.57 -3.33
N GLY A 222 -26.81 -0.70 -4.32
CA GLY A 222 -26.21 -1.05 -5.60
C GLY A 222 -24.67 -1.05 -5.57
N THR A 223 -24.10 -1.53 -6.66
CA THR A 223 -22.64 -1.61 -6.87
C THR A 223 -21.93 -0.27 -6.74
N GLU A 224 -22.60 0.85 -7.02
CA GLU A 224 -22.02 2.19 -6.88
C GLU A 224 -21.61 2.51 -5.43
N VAL A 225 -22.45 2.14 -4.45
CA VAL A 225 -22.15 2.31 -3.02
C VAL A 225 -20.96 1.44 -2.60
N PHE A 226 -20.85 0.23 -3.16
CA PHE A 226 -19.75 -0.69 -2.89
C PHE A 226 -18.42 -0.16 -3.45
N GLU A 227 -18.45 0.41 -4.65
CA GLU A 227 -17.28 1.03 -5.27
C GLU A 227 -16.90 2.35 -4.58
N GLN A 228 -17.86 3.11 -4.07
CA GLN A 228 -17.57 4.26 -3.21
C GLN A 228 -16.85 3.82 -1.93
N PHE A 229 -17.35 2.79 -1.25
CA PHE A 229 -16.69 2.21 -0.08
C PHE A 229 -15.25 1.78 -0.40
N ARG A 230 -15.04 1.10 -1.55
CA ARG A 230 -13.71 0.70 -2.02
C ARG A 230 -12.79 1.90 -2.19
N ARG A 231 -13.24 2.94 -2.93
CA ARG A 231 -12.45 4.15 -3.19
C ARG A 231 -12.07 4.89 -1.90
N GLU A 232 -13.01 5.08 -0.99
CA GLU A 232 -12.76 5.78 0.27
C GLU A 232 -11.81 5.00 1.18
N THR A 233 -12.00 3.69 1.29
CA THR A 233 -11.11 2.81 2.06
C THR A 233 -9.70 2.77 1.45
N ALA A 234 -9.60 2.67 0.13
CA ALA A 234 -8.32 2.73 -0.58
C ALA A 234 -7.58 4.06 -0.33
N ASN A 235 -8.30 5.19 -0.39
CA ASN A 235 -7.75 6.51 -0.10
C ASN A 235 -7.26 6.63 1.36
N LEU A 236 -7.96 5.99 2.30
CA LEU A 236 -7.51 5.95 3.69
C LEU A 236 -6.23 5.13 3.84
N LEU A 237 -6.16 3.94 3.23
CA LEU A 237 -4.98 3.07 3.27
C LEU A 237 -3.71 3.73 2.67
N ARG A 238 -3.87 4.70 1.78
CA ARG A 238 -2.75 5.49 1.21
C ARG A 238 -2.11 6.43 2.24
N LYS A 239 -2.78 6.76 3.34
CA LYS A 239 -2.27 7.65 4.39
C LYS A 239 -1.38 6.89 5.37
N PRO A 240 -0.17 7.39 5.71
CA PRO A 240 0.72 6.72 6.65
C PRO A 240 0.17 6.79 8.08
N SER A 241 0.41 5.75 8.86
CA SER A 241 0.17 5.78 10.30
C SER A 241 1.35 6.44 11.04
N THR A 242 1.09 6.91 12.25
CA THR A 242 2.14 7.49 13.10
C THR A 242 2.77 6.43 14.00
N THR A 243 4.04 6.60 14.33
CA THR A 243 4.77 5.68 15.22
C THR A 243 4.07 5.43 16.56
N PRO A 244 3.49 6.43 17.26
CA PRO A 244 2.72 6.18 18.48
C PRO A 244 1.49 5.31 18.26
N LYS A 245 0.74 5.52 17.17
CA LYS A 245 -0.42 4.70 16.82
C LYS A 245 -0.01 3.25 16.53
N ILE A 246 1.07 3.05 15.79
CA ILE A 246 1.64 1.72 15.49
C ILE A 246 2.04 1.00 16.78
N LYS A 247 2.74 1.70 17.71
CA LYS A 247 3.07 1.15 19.03
C LYS A 247 1.82 0.73 19.82
N GLY A 248 0.82 1.62 19.86
CA GLY A 248 -0.45 1.33 20.53
C GLY A 248 -1.16 0.10 19.95
N SER A 249 -1.14 -0.05 18.63
CA SER A 249 -1.70 -1.21 17.93
C SER A 249 -0.94 -2.49 18.22
N LEU A 250 0.39 -2.47 18.27
CA LEU A 250 1.21 -3.62 18.67
C LEU A 250 0.77 -4.15 20.04
N LEU A 251 0.68 -3.27 21.03
CA LEU A 251 0.32 -3.66 22.39
C LEU A 251 -1.11 -4.20 22.48
N LYS A 252 -2.08 -3.59 21.78
CA LYS A 252 -3.46 -4.09 21.71
C LYS A 252 -3.54 -5.46 21.02
N ASN A 253 -2.85 -5.65 19.92
CA ASN A 253 -2.80 -6.92 19.21
C ASN A 253 -2.15 -8.01 20.08
N TYR A 254 -1.09 -7.69 20.80
CA TYR A 254 -0.45 -8.63 21.73
C TYR A 254 -1.35 -9.03 22.91
N ALA A 255 -2.04 -8.07 23.51
CA ALA A 255 -3.03 -8.34 24.55
C ALA A 255 -4.17 -9.25 24.05
N HIS A 256 -4.65 -9.00 22.82
CA HIS A 256 -5.66 -9.83 22.17
C HIS A 256 -5.14 -11.25 21.90
N TYR A 257 -3.90 -11.37 21.39
CA TYR A 257 -3.24 -12.66 21.17
C TYR A 257 -3.21 -13.50 22.46
N ARG A 258 -2.70 -12.93 23.54
CA ARG A 258 -2.64 -13.61 24.86
C ARG A 258 -4.02 -14.06 25.34
N LYS A 259 -5.03 -13.20 25.19
CA LYS A 259 -6.41 -13.55 25.58
C LYS A 259 -6.98 -14.71 24.76
N LYS A 260 -6.61 -14.82 23.49
CA LYS A 260 -7.13 -15.84 22.57
C LYS A 260 -6.41 -17.17 22.67
N THR A 261 -5.10 -17.16 22.86
CA THR A 261 -4.27 -18.36 22.82
C THR A 261 -3.86 -18.88 24.20
N GLY A 262 -3.92 -18.02 25.23
CA GLY A 262 -3.29 -18.29 26.51
C GLY A 262 -1.76 -18.24 26.49
N GLN A 263 -1.15 -17.97 25.33
CA GLN A 263 0.30 -18.01 25.12
C GLN A 263 0.92 -16.62 25.21
N THR A 264 2.21 -16.58 25.55
CA THR A 264 3.05 -15.39 25.50
C THR A 264 4.02 -15.49 24.33
N VAL A 265 4.45 -14.34 23.79
CA VAL A 265 5.50 -14.26 22.80
C VAL A 265 6.72 -13.65 23.48
N PRO A 266 7.80 -14.43 23.75
CA PRO A 266 8.91 -14.01 24.61
C PRO A 266 9.62 -12.74 24.13
N ASP A 267 9.70 -12.54 22.81
CA ASP A 267 10.39 -11.40 22.19
C ASP A 267 9.58 -10.10 22.20
N ILE A 268 8.33 -10.09 22.68
CA ILE A 268 7.54 -8.87 22.84
C ILE A 268 7.81 -8.27 24.22
N GLN A 269 8.40 -7.09 24.22
CA GLN A 269 8.79 -6.38 25.45
C GLN A 269 7.55 -5.87 26.22
N ALA A 270 7.73 -5.62 27.52
CA ALA A 270 6.69 -5.03 28.38
C ALA A 270 6.17 -3.68 27.83
N PRO A 271 4.91 -3.29 28.10
CA PRO A 271 4.30 -2.09 27.54
C PRO A 271 5.08 -0.79 27.80
N ASP A 272 5.70 -0.66 28.96
CA ASP A 272 6.49 0.47 29.45
C ASP A 272 7.93 0.48 28.91
N ALA A 273 8.41 -0.63 28.34
CA ALA A 273 9.77 -0.74 27.81
C ALA A 273 10.06 0.34 26.74
N ARG A 274 11.29 0.86 26.79
CA ARG A 274 11.80 1.76 25.77
C ARG A 274 12.07 1.00 24.48
N ARG A 275 11.44 1.41 23.39
CA ARG A 275 11.59 0.81 22.06
C ARG A 275 12.22 1.81 21.12
N ASN A 276 13.28 1.41 20.44
CA ASN A 276 13.73 2.10 19.24
C ASN A 276 12.96 1.60 18.00
N VAL A 277 13.15 2.26 16.86
CA VAL A 277 12.45 1.91 15.61
C VAL A 277 12.73 0.49 15.12
N THR A 278 13.94 -0.03 15.37
CA THR A 278 14.35 -1.38 14.95
C THR A 278 13.72 -2.45 15.84
N SER A 279 13.74 -2.27 17.17
CA SER A 279 13.12 -3.22 18.10
C SER A 279 11.61 -3.27 17.88
N MET A 280 10.96 -2.12 17.67
CA MET A 280 9.53 -2.08 17.39
C MET A 280 9.16 -2.79 16.09
N ALA A 281 9.92 -2.59 15.01
CA ALA A 281 9.69 -3.29 13.75
C ALA A 281 9.84 -4.81 13.90
N ARG A 282 10.84 -5.25 14.66
CA ARG A 282 11.04 -6.68 14.98
C ARG A 282 9.84 -7.25 15.73
N GLU A 283 9.37 -6.57 16.77
CA GLU A 283 8.21 -7.02 17.55
C GLU A 283 6.93 -7.11 16.69
N LEU A 284 6.71 -6.15 15.77
CA LEU A 284 5.60 -6.17 14.84
C LEU A 284 5.64 -7.39 13.91
N MET A 285 6.81 -7.71 13.35
CA MET A 285 7.00 -8.89 12.49
C MET A 285 6.83 -10.20 13.27
N ILE A 286 7.31 -10.27 14.51
CA ILE A 286 7.13 -11.42 15.39
C ILE A 286 5.63 -11.62 15.70
N MET A 287 4.91 -10.52 15.95
CA MET A 287 3.47 -10.57 16.22
C MET A 287 2.67 -11.05 15.00
N GLU A 288 3.00 -10.57 13.79
CA GLU A 288 2.39 -11.08 12.56
C GLU A 288 2.58 -12.59 12.41
N ARG A 289 3.82 -13.06 12.62
CA ARG A 289 4.18 -14.48 12.51
C ARG A 289 3.44 -15.33 13.54
N ALA A 290 3.48 -14.95 14.83
CA ALA A 290 2.84 -15.69 15.90
C ALA A 290 1.32 -15.77 15.69
N SER A 291 0.69 -14.68 15.20
CA SER A 291 -0.74 -14.69 14.91
C SER A 291 -1.09 -15.61 13.74
N ALA A 292 -0.29 -15.60 12.66
CA ALA A 292 -0.48 -16.48 11.52
C ALA A 292 -0.33 -17.96 11.90
N GLU A 293 0.68 -18.30 12.72
CA GLU A 293 0.88 -19.65 13.26
C GLU A 293 -0.30 -20.12 14.13
N ALA A 294 -0.94 -19.20 14.84
CA ALA A 294 -2.13 -19.47 15.63
C ALA A 294 -3.44 -19.50 14.80
N GLY A 295 -3.37 -19.22 13.48
CA GLY A 295 -4.50 -19.32 12.55
C GLY A 295 -5.41 -18.09 12.55
N TYR A 296 -4.90 -16.91 12.89
CA TYR A 296 -5.64 -15.65 12.74
C TYR A 296 -4.72 -14.49 12.36
N PHE A 297 -5.31 -13.36 11.98
CA PHE A 297 -4.56 -12.18 11.56
C PHE A 297 -4.40 -11.15 12.68
N VAL A 298 -3.31 -10.41 12.61
CA VAL A 298 -3.16 -9.17 13.38
C VAL A 298 -4.17 -8.15 12.85
N GLY A 299 -5.03 -7.62 13.70
CA GLY A 299 -6.14 -6.74 13.27
C GLY A 299 -5.71 -5.53 12.43
N THR A 300 -4.48 -5.05 12.62
CA THR A 300 -3.91 -3.94 11.84
C THR A 300 -2.98 -4.38 10.70
N ALA A 301 -2.83 -5.70 10.47
CA ALA A 301 -2.11 -6.29 9.33
C ALA A 301 -2.86 -7.54 8.82
N PRO A 302 -4.06 -7.35 8.24
CA PRO A 302 -4.96 -8.46 7.92
C PRO A 302 -4.60 -9.22 6.64
N VAL A 303 -3.70 -8.67 5.82
CA VAL A 303 -3.27 -9.25 4.56
C VAL A 303 -1.78 -9.52 4.61
N LEU A 304 -1.39 -10.74 4.28
CA LEU A 304 0.01 -11.20 4.30
C LEU A 304 0.43 -11.69 2.91
N TYR A 305 1.74 -11.71 2.67
CA TYR A 305 2.31 -12.36 1.49
C TYR A 305 2.79 -13.77 1.86
N SER A 306 2.42 -14.79 1.07
CA SER A 306 2.69 -16.20 1.36
C SER A 306 4.18 -16.52 1.58
N GLY A 307 5.06 -15.91 0.82
CA GLY A 307 6.51 -16.13 0.94
C GLY A 307 7.12 -15.76 2.32
N LYS A 308 6.33 -15.16 3.22
CA LYS A 308 6.73 -14.84 4.61
C LYS A 308 6.16 -15.76 5.67
N LEU A 309 5.23 -16.63 5.27
CA LEU A 309 4.61 -17.54 6.21
C LEU A 309 5.56 -18.70 6.54
N PRO A 310 5.60 -19.14 7.79
CA PRO A 310 6.23 -20.40 8.13
C PRO A 310 5.52 -21.54 7.36
N LYS A 311 6.28 -22.50 6.83
CA LYS A 311 5.72 -23.63 6.06
C LYS A 311 4.59 -24.38 6.78
N GLN A 312 4.62 -24.42 8.12
CA GLN A 312 3.56 -25.03 8.93
C GLN A 312 2.30 -24.15 8.96
N ALA A 313 2.42 -22.83 9.01
CA ALA A 313 1.29 -21.90 8.95
C ALA A 313 0.64 -21.89 7.55
N GLU A 314 1.45 -21.96 6.49
CA GLU A 314 0.97 -22.12 5.10
C GLU A 314 0.08 -23.36 4.95
N LYS A 315 0.56 -24.53 5.42
CA LYS A 315 -0.22 -25.78 5.38
C LYS A 315 -1.52 -25.70 6.18
N LYS A 316 -1.49 -25.04 7.35
CA LYS A 316 -2.67 -24.89 8.20
C LYS A 316 -3.72 -23.96 7.57
N ILE A 317 -3.28 -22.87 6.94
CA ILE A 317 -4.15 -21.93 6.23
C ILE A 317 -4.76 -22.61 5.01
N ASP A 318 -3.96 -23.31 4.21
CA ASP A 318 -4.43 -24.08 3.04
C ASP A 318 -5.48 -25.15 3.42
N LEU A 319 -5.31 -25.81 4.55
CA LEU A 319 -6.30 -26.75 5.08
C LEU A 319 -7.61 -26.07 5.51
N ILE A 320 -7.53 -24.89 6.14
CA ILE A 320 -8.71 -24.11 6.55
C ILE A 320 -9.46 -23.60 5.32
N GLU A 321 -8.76 -23.09 4.31
CA GLU A 321 -9.37 -22.64 3.04
C GLU A 321 -10.04 -23.77 2.28
N LYS A 322 -9.41 -24.96 2.24
CA LYS A 322 -10.00 -26.17 1.63
C LYS A 322 -11.24 -26.65 2.37
N ALA A 323 -11.21 -26.61 3.71
CA ALA A 323 -12.38 -26.94 4.53
C ALA A 323 -13.54 -25.97 4.29
N ALA A 324 -13.26 -24.65 4.27
CA ALA A 324 -14.28 -23.64 4.02
C ALA A 324 -14.90 -23.74 2.61
N LYS A 325 -14.10 -24.06 1.58
CA LYS A 325 -14.61 -24.33 0.22
C LYS A 325 -15.48 -25.59 0.17
N ARG A 326 -15.11 -26.63 0.89
CA ARG A 326 -15.88 -27.87 0.98
C ARG A 326 -17.24 -27.65 1.66
N ASP A 327 -17.26 -26.85 2.75
CA ASP A 327 -18.49 -26.50 3.45
C ASP A 327 -19.43 -25.64 2.58
N GLN A 328 -18.87 -24.77 1.71
CA GLN A 328 -19.64 -23.98 0.74
C GLN A 328 -20.24 -24.86 -0.37
N LEU A 329 -19.49 -25.84 -0.88
CA LEU A 329 -19.98 -26.80 -1.87
C LEU A 329 -21.09 -27.70 -1.29
N ASN A 330 -20.92 -28.21 -0.08
CA ASN A 330 -21.93 -29.02 0.59
C ASN A 330 -23.20 -28.23 0.94
N ALA A 331 -23.09 -26.93 1.18
CA ALA A 331 -24.24 -26.06 1.40
C ALA A 331 -25.01 -25.74 0.10
N ALA A 332 -24.32 -25.72 -1.04
CA ALA A 332 -24.92 -25.52 -2.36
C ALA A 332 -25.67 -26.78 -2.86
N ASP A 333 -25.19 -27.97 -2.49
CA ASP A 333 -25.83 -29.26 -2.84
C ASP A 333 -27.00 -29.64 -1.91
N SER A 334 -27.24 -28.89 -0.83
CA SER A 334 -28.30 -29.15 0.15
C SER A 334 -29.56 -28.29 -0.02
N ASP A 335 -29.71 -27.56 -1.11
CA ASP A 335 -30.96 -26.88 -1.45
C ASP A 335 -31.95 -27.91 -2.02
N PRO A 336 -33.03 -28.30 -1.33
CA PRO A 336 -34.01 -29.23 -1.87
C PRO A 336 -34.83 -28.50 -2.93
N GLU A 337 -34.77 -28.99 -4.17
CA GLU A 337 -35.76 -28.68 -5.18
C GLU A 337 -37.16 -28.96 -4.60
N ASP A 338 -37.94 -27.90 -4.46
CA ASP A 338 -39.38 -27.98 -4.18
C ASP A 338 -40.04 -28.81 -5.29
N HIS A 339 -40.32 -30.05 -5.02
CA HIS A 339 -41.28 -30.82 -5.77
C HIS A 339 -42.69 -30.19 -5.58
N VAL A 340 -43.08 -29.31 -6.46
CA VAL A 340 -44.47 -29.01 -6.70
C VAL A 340 -45.06 -30.17 -7.46
N VAL A 341 -45.83 -31.03 -6.79
CA VAL A 341 -46.73 -31.98 -7.39
C VAL A 341 -48.15 -31.51 -7.16
N LEU A 342 -48.82 -31.09 -8.25
CA LEU A 342 -50.26 -31.03 -8.54
C LEU A 342 -51.15 -30.25 -7.54
#